data_aa5cd8c86af6e69b5d6ef7fb2a9cb75b
#
_entry.id   aa5cd8c86af6e69b5d6ef7fb2a9cb75b
#
_cell.length_a   1.000
_cell.length_b   1.000
_cell.length_c   1.000
_cell.angle_alpha   90.00
_cell.angle_beta   90.00
_cell.angle_gamma   90.00
#
_symmetry.space_group_name_H-M   'P 1'
#
loop_
_entity.id
_entity.type
_entity.pdbx_description
1 polymer ?
#
loop_
_entity_poly.entity_id
_entity_poly.type
_entity_poly.pdbx_seq_one_letter_code
_entity_poly.pdbx_strand_id
1 'polypeptide(L)'
;MRAALAALALGLVLVAPGCGSSTAATGTSSGTDAASLVPASALAYVSADANLDSQSWQVVTDLFGPFDSKLDYKRDIQPALGDRANLAVLGVDNGKPEAVAIVKPTDVAKLQALAKKFDQGSEHYTVESIGGWSVVADSAEAFQAVRDAAAGNSLADNADFKNAISQVGDSGFATVFASGSGAAQLPAKLRALVRVAGSPRWVAAGITVDKSALHVDARAAGASTPAAYKPALLHDVPSGAILAVSFKNVNQLLARIQAEPTLRASIPPFLNGLRSLGGEGVLYLLPGTLLPVITLEVQSTDPAAAAISLRALAAKAAKVLPLRVERHGNKVLLTNAAAGVSPGRGSLVDDQPFKDALAAADAPDEVTWLAYADIQRLAPILQALASLTGKGQSKPSTTLKLEKFGTLVAFGARSGSTSRVEARLTIR
;
A
#
# COMPACT_ATOMS: atom_id res chain seq x y z
N MET A 1 -11.99 -11.60 15.27
CA MET A 1 -10.75 -12.08 14.60
C MET A 1 -10.89 -12.11 13.09
N ARG A 2 -11.90 -12.79 12.48
CA ARG A 2 -12.10 -12.88 11.02
C ARG A 2 -12.08 -11.50 10.33
N ALA A 3 -12.80 -10.51 10.86
CA ALA A 3 -12.81 -9.16 10.28
C ALA A 3 -11.48 -8.43 10.44
N ALA A 4 -10.78 -8.60 11.56
CA ALA A 4 -9.46 -7.99 11.80
C ALA A 4 -8.37 -8.68 10.97
N LEU A 5 -8.42 -10.00 10.82
CA LEU A 5 -7.48 -10.78 10.02
C LEU A 5 -7.71 -10.58 8.52
N ALA A 6 -8.99 -10.54 8.08
CA ALA A 6 -9.33 -10.17 6.71
C ALA A 6 -8.99 -8.71 6.40
N ALA A 7 -9.17 -7.78 7.35
CA ALA A 7 -8.78 -6.40 7.21
C ALA A 7 -7.24 -6.24 7.18
N LEU A 8 -6.49 -7.05 7.94
CA LEU A 8 -5.02 -7.06 7.89
C LEU A 8 -4.50 -7.59 6.56
N ALA A 9 -5.07 -8.70 6.06
CA ALA A 9 -4.72 -9.26 4.75
C ALA A 9 -5.13 -8.34 3.60
N LEU A 10 -6.30 -7.69 3.69
CA LEU A 10 -6.81 -6.78 2.66
C LEU A 10 -6.25 -5.35 2.81
N GLY A 11 -6.06 -4.86 4.02
CA GLY A 11 -5.52 -3.53 4.28
C GLY A 11 -4.08 -3.39 3.80
N LEU A 12 -3.27 -4.44 3.92
CA LEU A 12 -1.90 -4.50 3.38
C LEU A 12 -1.86 -4.46 1.83
N VAL A 13 -2.86 -5.04 1.15
CA VAL A 13 -2.94 -5.03 -0.33
C VAL A 13 -3.41 -3.67 -0.87
N LEU A 14 -4.20 -2.90 -0.11
CA LEU A 14 -4.82 -1.65 -0.58
C LEU A 14 -4.11 -0.38 -0.08
N VAL A 15 -3.28 -0.47 0.94
CA VAL A 15 -2.55 0.67 1.55
C VAL A 15 -1.09 0.70 1.10
N ALA A 16 -0.64 -0.20 0.24
CA ALA A 16 0.73 -0.19 -0.26
C ALA A 16 0.94 0.83 -1.40
N PRO A 17 1.36 2.06 -1.10
CA PRO A 17 2.34 2.72 -1.90
C PRO A 17 3.71 2.43 -1.27
N GLY A 18 4.35 1.52 -1.81
CA GLY A 18 5.71 1.36 -2.13
C GLY A 18 6.76 0.84 -1.20
N CYS A 19 7.68 0.02 -1.67
CA CYS A 19 9.13 0.16 -1.57
C CYS A 19 9.98 -1.05 -1.99
N GLY A 20 11.07 -0.88 -2.63
CA GLY A 20 12.06 -1.55 -3.39
C GLY A 20 13.08 -2.54 -2.77
N SER A 21 13.83 -3.22 -3.53
CA SER A 21 14.73 -4.39 -3.56
C SER A 21 15.52 -4.84 -2.30
N SER A 22 15.62 -6.16 -2.10
CA SER A 22 16.35 -6.81 -1.00
C SER A 22 17.55 -7.61 -1.47
N THR A 23 18.62 -7.59 -0.68
CA THR A 23 19.64 -8.63 -0.62
C THR A 23 19.22 -9.70 0.40
N ALA A 24 19.28 -10.96 -0.01
CA ALA A 24 18.85 -12.11 0.77
C ALA A 24 19.61 -12.26 2.09
N ALA A 25 18.87 -12.37 3.20
CA ALA A 25 19.38 -12.85 4.47
C ALA A 25 19.21 -14.38 4.53
N THR A 26 20.30 -15.07 4.82
CA THR A 26 20.36 -16.52 4.93
C THR A 26 19.79 -17.00 6.27
N GLY A 27 18.89 -17.98 6.25
CA GLY A 27 18.65 -18.86 7.37
C GLY A 27 17.34 -18.75 8.15
N THR A 28 16.21 -18.47 7.49
CA THR A 28 14.87 -18.66 8.06
C THR A 28 14.04 -19.57 7.17
N SER A 29 13.11 -20.34 7.76
CA SER A 29 12.12 -21.12 6.98
C SER A 29 11.51 -20.23 5.91
N SER A 30 11.40 -20.72 4.67
CA SER A 30 10.77 -19.99 3.57
C SER A 30 9.38 -19.50 3.99
N GLY A 31 9.07 -18.25 3.68
CA GLY A 31 7.76 -17.67 3.97
C GLY A 31 6.60 -18.42 3.33
N THR A 32 6.89 -19.31 2.38
CA THR A 32 5.91 -20.09 1.64
C THR A 32 5.81 -21.55 2.06
N ASP A 33 6.58 -22.01 3.04
CA ASP A 33 6.56 -23.42 3.50
C ASP A 33 5.16 -23.88 3.90
N ALA A 34 4.39 -23.00 4.57
CA ALA A 34 3.03 -23.28 4.99
C ALA A 34 2.02 -23.31 3.82
N ALA A 35 2.37 -22.80 2.64
CA ALA A 35 1.49 -22.79 1.47
C ALA A 35 1.21 -24.22 0.95
N SER A 36 2.05 -25.22 1.31
CA SER A 36 1.80 -26.63 1.03
C SER A 36 0.60 -27.21 1.80
N LEU A 37 0.14 -26.51 2.84
CA LEU A 37 -1.04 -26.87 3.64
C LEU A 37 -2.28 -26.04 3.26
N VAL A 38 -2.14 -25.07 2.38
CA VAL A 38 -3.23 -24.19 1.95
C VAL A 38 -3.81 -24.72 0.65
N PRO A 39 -5.14 -24.89 0.52
CA PRO A 39 -5.75 -25.29 -0.74
C PRO A 39 -5.38 -24.39 -1.92
N ALA A 40 -5.16 -24.97 -3.11
CA ALA A 40 -4.84 -24.21 -4.32
C ALA A 40 -5.93 -23.19 -4.72
N SER A 41 -7.17 -23.39 -4.24
CA SER A 41 -8.31 -22.49 -4.44
C SER A 41 -8.37 -21.33 -3.43
N ALA A 42 -7.44 -21.23 -2.48
CA ALA A 42 -7.47 -20.18 -1.46
C ALA A 42 -7.55 -18.78 -2.10
N LEU A 43 -8.35 -17.93 -1.48
CA LEU A 43 -8.62 -16.57 -1.96
C LEU A 43 -7.47 -15.62 -1.67
N ALA A 44 -6.83 -15.81 -0.51
CA ALA A 44 -5.67 -15.02 -0.10
C ALA A 44 -4.76 -15.83 0.82
N TYR A 45 -3.49 -15.44 0.84
CA TYR A 45 -2.47 -15.98 1.72
C TYR A 45 -1.57 -14.86 2.21
N VAL A 46 -1.22 -14.88 3.48
CA VAL A 46 -0.28 -13.96 4.12
C VAL A 46 0.70 -14.77 4.93
N SER A 47 1.98 -14.50 4.78
CA SER A 47 3.04 -15.00 5.66
C SER A 47 3.77 -13.80 6.25
N ALA A 48 3.93 -13.75 7.55
CA ALA A 48 4.59 -12.64 8.23
C ALA A 48 5.58 -13.13 9.30
N ASP A 49 6.67 -12.38 9.45
CA ASP A 49 7.60 -12.55 10.56
C ASP A 49 6.85 -12.37 11.89
N ALA A 50 6.94 -13.34 12.78
CA ALA A 50 6.36 -13.30 14.14
C ALA A 50 7.45 -13.25 15.22
N ASN A 51 8.73 -13.24 14.84
CA ASN A 51 9.85 -13.15 15.76
C ASN A 51 10.15 -11.69 16.11
N LEU A 52 9.67 -11.24 17.28
CA LEU A 52 9.91 -9.87 17.77
C LEU A 52 11.38 -9.55 18.07
N ASP A 53 12.23 -10.53 18.18
CA ASP A 53 13.67 -10.32 18.37
C ASP A 53 14.37 -10.11 17.02
N SER A 54 13.66 -10.29 15.90
CA SER A 54 14.18 -9.99 14.57
C SER A 54 14.48 -8.50 14.41
N GLN A 55 15.47 -8.17 13.58
CA GLN A 55 15.82 -6.80 13.27
C GLN A 55 14.63 -6.01 12.70
N SER A 56 13.82 -6.65 11.86
CA SER A 56 12.63 -6.03 11.25
C SER A 56 11.63 -5.58 12.30
N TRP A 57 11.34 -6.42 13.30
CA TRP A 57 10.44 -6.05 14.40
C TRP A 57 11.02 -4.96 15.30
N GLN A 58 12.33 -4.97 15.56
CA GLN A 58 12.97 -3.90 16.32
C GLN A 58 12.76 -2.54 15.63
N VAL A 59 12.94 -2.49 14.30
CA VAL A 59 12.70 -1.30 13.50
C VAL A 59 11.22 -0.90 13.54
N VAL A 60 10.30 -1.83 13.33
CA VAL A 60 8.85 -1.55 13.39
C VAL A 60 8.45 -0.99 14.75
N THR A 61 8.90 -1.60 15.84
CA THR A 61 8.60 -1.13 17.20
C THR A 61 9.20 0.26 17.48
N ASP A 62 10.39 0.52 16.92
CA ASP A 62 11.03 1.81 17.06
C ASP A 62 10.31 2.93 16.30
N LEU A 63 9.72 2.62 15.15
CA LEU A 63 8.98 3.57 14.31
C LEU A 63 7.56 3.83 14.81
N PHE A 64 6.86 2.77 15.20
CA PHE A 64 5.43 2.82 15.53
C PHE A 64 5.15 2.82 17.03
N GLY A 65 6.19 2.64 17.86
CA GLY A 65 6.06 2.45 19.29
C GLY A 65 5.63 1.02 19.65
N PRO A 66 5.61 0.69 20.95
CA PRO A 66 5.16 -0.61 21.42
C PRO A 66 3.66 -0.77 21.11
N PHE A 67 3.28 -1.97 20.68
CA PHE A 67 1.87 -2.30 20.49
C PHE A 67 1.16 -2.27 21.85
N ASP A 68 0.20 -1.36 22.00
CA ASP A 68 -0.64 -1.29 23.20
C ASP A 68 -1.62 -2.47 23.18
N SER A 69 -1.17 -3.62 23.67
CA SER A 69 -2.01 -4.80 23.84
C SER A 69 -2.01 -5.23 25.30
N LYS A 70 -3.17 -5.68 25.78
CA LYS A 70 -3.31 -6.34 27.08
C LYS A 70 -2.59 -7.70 27.14
N LEU A 71 -1.95 -8.11 26.05
CA LEU A 71 -1.20 -9.34 25.89
C LEU A 71 0.30 -9.01 25.90
N ASP A 72 1.06 -9.73 26.72
CA ASP A 72 2.52 -9.70 26.68
C ASP A 72 2.97 -10.48 25.45
N TYR A 73 3.47 -9.78 24.45
CA TYR A 73 3.80 -10.37 23.17
C TYR A 73 4.90 -11.43 23.30
N LYS A 74 5.98 -11.16 24.01
CA LYS A 74 7.09 -12.11 24.19
C LYS A 74 6.67 -13.33 25.02
N ARG A 75 5.84 -13.11 26.04
CA ARG A 75 5.41 -14.18 26.92
C ARG A 75 4.24 -14.98 26.36
N ASP A 76 3.26 -14.32 25.72
CA ASP A 76 1.97 -14.92 25.41
C ASP A 76 1.79 -15.22 23.93
N ILE A 77 2.35 -14.40 23.01
CA ILE A 77 2.09 -14.49 21.58
C ILE A 77 3.24 -15.16 20.82
N GLN A 78 4.48 -14.73 20.99
CA GLN A 78 5.60 -15.28 20.23
C GLN A 78 5.75 -16.80 20.43
N PRO A 79 5.66 -17.39 21.65
CA PRO A 79 5.71 -18.84 21.81
C PRO A 79 4.52 -19.58 21.17
N ALA A 80 3.37 -18.90 21.01
CA ALA A 80 2.18 -19.45 20.37
C ALA A 80 2.29 -19.45 18.84
N LEU A 81 2.97 -18.46 18.25
CA LEU A 81 3.09 -18.32 16.79
C LEU A 81 4.39 -18.90 16.22
N GLY A 82 5.46 -18.97 17.02
CA GLY A 82 6.82 -19.30 16.54
C GLY A 82 7.42 -18.13 15.75
N ASP A 83 8.32 -18.43 14.82
CA ASP A 83 9.06 -17.41 14.06
C ASP A 83 8.25 -16.79 12.93
N ARG A 84 7.24 -17.49 12.40
CA ARG A 84 6.35 -17.00 11.32
C ARG A 84 4.90 -17.36 11.58
N ALA A 85 4.03 -16.43 11.30
CA ALA A 85 2.58 -16.64 11.28
C ALA A 85 2.08 -16.62 9.84
N ASN A 86 1.30 -17.65 9.48
CA ASN A 86 0.70 -17.75 8.17
C ASN A 86 -0.83 -17.73 8.33
N LEU A 87 -1.50 -17.02 7.45
CA LEU A 87 -2.95 -16.91 7.39
C LEU A 87 -3.41 -17.19 5.96
N ALA A 88 -4.40 -18.05 5.81
CA ALA A 88 -5.07 -18.25 4.53
C ALA A 88 -6.56 -17.98 4.66
N VAL A 89 -7.13 -17.34 3.64
CA VAL A 89 -8.58 -17.19 3.46
C VAL A 89 -9.00 -18.24 2.44
N LEU A 90 -9.79 -19.22 2.87
CA LEU A 90 -10.21 -20.36 2.05
C LEU A 90 -11.43 -20.02 1.22
N GLY A 91 -12.37 -19.27 1.80
CA GLY A 91 -13.63 -18.91 1.20
C GLY A 91 -14.32 -17.75 1.93
N VAL A 92 -15.52 -17.43 1.49
CA VAL A 92 -16.43 -16.51 2.18
C VAL A 92 -17.80 -17.21 2.29
N ASP A 93 -18.20 -17.52 3.51
CA ASP A 93 -19.53 -18.07 3.81
C ASP A 93 -20.41 -16.99 4.45
N ASN A 94 -21.60 -16.77 3.89
CA ASN A 94 -22.58 -15.77 4.38
C ASN A 94 -21.94 -14.37 4.64
N GLY A 95 -20.99 -13.96 3.80
CA GLY A 95 -20.28 -12.70 3.93
C GLY A 95 -19.17 -12.69 5.00
N LYS A 96 -18.90 -13.81 5.66
CA LYS A 96 -17.80 -14.00 6.62
C LYS A 96 -16.67 -14.78 5.97
N PRO A 97 -15.41 -14.31 6.07
CA PRO A 97 -14.27 -15.06 5.55
C PRO A 97 -14.05 -16.34 6.38
N GLU A 98 -13.94 -17.46 5.70
CA GLU A 98 -13.42 -18.71 6.26
C GLU A 98 -11.89 -18.64 6.21
N ALA A 99 -11.24 -18.70 7.35
CA ALA A 99 -9.79 -18.49 7.46
C ALA A 99 -9.14 -19.51 8.38
N VAL A 100 -7.91 -19.87 8.02
CA VAL A 100 -7.05 -20.72 8.85
C VAL A 100 -5.75 -19.99 9.17
N ALA A 101 -5.24 -20.14 10.42
CA ALA A 101 -3.89 -19.78 10.77
C ALA A 101 -3.02 -21.03 10.84
N ILE A 102 -1.80 -20.95 10.28
CA ILE A 102 -0.86 -22.07 10.18
C ILE A 102 0.47 -21.60 10.78
N VAL A 103 0.89 -22.22 11.88
CA VAL A 103 2.05 -21.79 12.65
C VAL A 103 2.89 -22.98 13.12
N LYS A 104 4.14 -22.72 13.52
CA LYS A 104 5.02 -23.66 14.23
C LYS A 104 5.29 -23.15 15.65
N PRO A 105 4.36 -23.33 16.60
CA PRO A 105 4.52 -22.82 17.96
C PRO A 105 5.68 -23.52 18.67
N THR A 106 6.37 -22.80 19.54
CA THR A 106 7.28 -23.39 20.51
C THR A 106 6.54 -23.89 21.77
N ASP A 107 5.29 -23.43 21.95
CA ASP A 107 4.40 -23.80 23.04
C ASP A 107 2.94 -23.91 22.52
N VAL A 108 2.51 -25.15 22.27
CA VAL A 108 1.15 -25.45 21.77
C VAL A 108 0.06 -25.06 22.78
N ALA A 109 0.34 -25.17 24.09
CA ALA A 109 -0.65 -24.80 25.10
C ALA A 109 -0.94 -23.28 25.08
N LYS A 110 0.08 -22.47 24.81
CA LYS A 110 -0.11 -21.03 24.60
C LYS A 110 -0.86 -20.72 23.32
N LEU A 111 -0.65 -21.46 22.23
CA LEU A 111 -1.45 -21.33 21.02
C LEU A 111 -2.93 -21.64 21.28
N GLN A 112 -3.21 -22.74 22.00
CA GLN A 112 -4.58 -23.10 22.39
C GLN A 112 -5.24 -22.03 23.29
N ALA A 113 -4.48 -21.50 24.26
CA ALA A 113 -4.95 -20.41 25.11
C ALA A 113 -5.19 -19.10 24.32
N LEU A 114 -4.34 -18.82 23.33
CA LEU A 114 -4.50 -17.67 22.44
C LEU A 114 -5.73 -17.84 21.56
N ALA A 115 -5.94 -19.01 20.94
CA ALA A 115 -7.10 -19.32 20.11
C ALA A 115 -8.41 -19.08 20.88
N LYS A 116 -8.51 -19.60 22.13
CA LYS A 116 -9.67 -19.39 23.00
C LYS A 116 -9.94 -17.92 23.35
N LYS A 117 -8.91 -17.05 23.42
CA LYS A 117 -9.11 -15.60 23.64
C LYS A 117 -9.80 -14.90 22.48
N PHE A 118 -9.80 -15.50 21.31
CA PHE A 118 -10.47 -14.98 20.12
C PHE A 118 -11.87 -15.58 19.90
N ASP A 119 -12.30 -16.50 20.76
CA ASP A 119 -13.67 -17.01 20.72
C ASP A 119 -14.68 -15.86 20.90
N GLN A 120 -15.64 -15.72 19.99
CA GLN A 120 -16.67 -14.69 20.04
C GLN A 120 -18.02 -15.28 19.57
N GLY A 121 -19.01 -15.26 20.43
CA GLY A 121 -20.33 -15.75 20.11
C GLY A 121 -20.33 -17.24 19.78
N SER A 122 -20.67 -17.62 18.55
CA SER A 122 -20.63 -19.00 18.05
C SER A 122 -19.31 -19.41 17.41
N GLU A 123 -18.31 -18.50 17.34
CA GLU A 123 -17.00 -18.81 16.77
C GLU A 123 -16.11 -19.41 17.85
N HIS A 124 -15.73 -20.69 17.71
CA HIS A 124 -14.83 -21.39 18.60
C HIS A 124 -13.62 -21.90 17.82
N TYR A 125 -12.46 -21.38 18.16
CA TYR A 125 -11.22 -21.74 17.50
C TYR A 125 -10.58 -22.95 18.18
N THR A 126 -10.27 -23.96 17.37
CA THR A 126 -9.57 -25.17 17.82
C THR A 126 -8.20 -25.27 17.14
N VAL A 127 -7.33 -26.09 17.67
CA VAL A 127 -5.96 -26.29 17.17
C VAL A 127 -5.78 -27.77 16.86
N GLU A 128 -5.41 -28.09 15.62
CA GLU A 128 -5.01 -29.42 15.19
C GLU A 128 -3.58 -29.45 14.67
N SER A 129 -2.92 -30.60 14.78
CA SER A 129 -1.60 -30.81 14.17
C SER A 129 -1.74 -31.49 12.81
N ILE A 130 -1.28 -30.84 11.75
CA ILE A 130 -1.35 -31.34 10.36
C ILE A 130 0.00 -31.10 9.71
N GLY A 131 0.64 -32.17 9.17
CA GLY A 131 1.90 -32.06 8.44
C GLY A 131 3.06 -31.44 9.24
N GLY A 132 3.07 -31.59 10.57
CA GLY A 132 4.09 -30.99 11.45
C GLY A 132 3.89 -29.51 11.74
N TRP A 133 2.73 -28.95 11.38
CA TRP A 133 2.29 -27.60 11.71
C TRP A 133 1.10 -27.63 12.67
N SER A 134 0.91 -26.57 13.42
CA SER A 134 -0.33 -26.32 14.16
C SER A 134 -1.24 -25.44 13.30
N VAL A 135 -2.43 -25.95 13.04
CA VAL A 135 -3.48 -25.28 12.28
C VAL A 135 -4.57 -24.82 13.24
N VAL A 136 -4.97 -23.55 13.13
CA VAL A 136 -6.05 -22.96 13.93
C VAL A 136 -7.22 -22.64 13.00
N ALA A 137 -8.38 -23.20 13.28
CA ALA A 137 -9.61 -22.96 12.53
C ALA A 137 -10.83 -23.04 13.46
N ASP A 138 -11.99 -22.63 12.96
CA ASP A 138 -13.26 -22.65 13.69
C ASP A 138 -14.28 -23.63 13.10
N SER A 139 -13.88 -24.43 12.09
CA SER A 139 -14.75 -25.41 11.45
C SER A 139 -13.99 -26.69 11.10
N ALA A 140 -14.69 -27.82 11.10
CA ALA A 140 -14.15 -29.11 10.66
C ALA A 140 -13.84 -29.10 9.15
N GLU A 141 -14.63 -28.37 8.38
CA GLU A 141 -14.47 -28.20 6.93
C GLU A 141 -13.15 -27.52 6.60
N ALA A 142 -12.75 -26.48 7.36
CA ALA A 142 -11.48 -25.80 7.20
C ALA A 142 -10.30 -26.73 7.48
N PHE A 143 -10.36 -27.55 8.54
CA PHE A 143 -9.31 -28.55 8.82
C PHE A 143 -9.25 -29.63 7.72
N GLN A 144 -10.42 -30.07 7.20
CA GLN A 144 -10.44 -31.03 6.10
C GLN A 144 -9.80 -30.45 4.84
N ALA A 145 -10.11 -29.20 4.49
CA ALA A 145 -9.50 -28.51 3.36
C ALA A 145 -7.97 -28.43 3.47
N VAL A 146 -7.45 -28.19 4.68
CA VAL A 146 -5.99 -28.18 4.95
C VAL A 146 -5.40 -29.60 4.81
N ARG A 147 -6.08 -30.64 5.31
CA ARG A 147 -5.62 -32.04 5.13
C ARG A 147 -5.58 -32.45 3.67
N ASP A 148 -6.60 -32.08 2.89
CA ASP A 148 -6.70 -32.38 1.46
C ASP A 148 -5.58 -31.65 0.69
N ALA A 149 -5.28 -30.40 1.05
CA ALA A 149 -4.16 -29.65 0.48
C ALA A 149 -2.81 -30.29 0.80
N ALA A 150 -2.63 -30.78 2.04
CA ALA A 150 -1.41 -31.50 2.45
C ALA A 150 -1.20 -32.82 1.69
N ALA A 151 -2.29 -33.46 1.23
CA ALA A 151 -2.25 -34.68 0.41
C ALA A 151 -1.98 -34.39 -1.08
N GLY A 152 -2.08 -33.16 -1.53
CA GLY A 152 -1.88 -32.71 -2.91
C GLY A 152 -2.87 -31.60 -3.28
N ASN A 153 -2.60 -30.85 -4.34
CA ASN A 153 -3.42 -29.69 -4.78
C ASN A 153 -3.35 -28.52 -3.80
N SER A 154 -2.14 -28.20 -3.36
CA SER A 154 -1.87 -27.09 -2.46
C SER A 154 -1.66 -25.76 -3.22
N LEU A 155 -1.71 -24.64 -2.47
CA LEU A 155 -1.37 -23.32 -2.99
C LEU A 155 0.10 -23.27 -3.45
N ALA A 156 0.99 -24.02 -2.78
CA ALA A 156 2.38 -24.14 -3.20
C ALA A 156 2.53 -24.75 -4.62
N ASP A 157 1.53 -25.50 -5.10
CA ASP A 157 1.50 -26.08 -6.46
C ASP A 157 0.81 -25.18 -7.49
N ASN A 158 0.07 -24.17 -7.03
CA ASN A 158 -0.66 -23.25 -7.90
C ASN A 158 0.31 -22.40 -8.74
N ALA A 159 0.12 -22.42 -10.07
CA ALA A 159 1.02 -21.72 -11.01
C ALA A 159 1.00 -20.19 -10.82
N ASP A 160 -0.18 -19.61 -10.50
CA ASP A 160 -0.30 -18.18 -10.26
C ASP A 160 0.40 -17.77 -8.96
N PHE A 161 0.31 -18.58 -7.92
CA PHE A 161 1.03 -18.36 -6.67
C PHE A 161 2.54 -18.47 -6.87
N LYS A 162 3.03 -19.53 -7.51
CA LYS A 162 4.47 -19.70 -7.84
C LYS A 162 5.01 -18.50 -8.63
N ASN A 163 4.26 -18.08 -9.65
CA ASN A 163 4.64 -16.93 -10.47
C ASN A 163 4.64 -15.64 -9.66
N ALA A 164 3.64 -15.41 -8.82
CA ALA A 164 3.54 -14.24 -7.96
C ALA A 164 4.71 -14.17 -6.97
N ILE A 165 4.97 -15.26 -6.23
CA ILE A 165 6.03 -15.31 -5.22
C ILE A 165 7.42 -15.17 -5.85
N SER A 166 7.66 -15.76 -7.03
CA SER A 166 8.94 -15.60 -7.73
C SER A 166 9.25 -14.15 -8.11
N GLN A 167 8.23 -13.29 -8.19
CA GLN A 167 8.38 -11.87 -8.53
C GLN A 167 8.54 -10.96 -7.31
N VAL A 168 7.95 -11.31 -6.17
CA VAL A 168 7.97 -10.45 -4.96
C VAL A 168 8.90 -10.99 -3.86
N GLY A 169 9.37 -12.25 -3.99
CA GLY A 169 10.15 -12.93 -2.96
C GLY A 169 9.29 -13.44 -1.80
N ASP A 170 9.87 -14.34 -1.01
CA ASP A 170 9.19 -15.02 0.11
C ASP A 170 9.88 -14.83 1.47
N SER A 171 11.01 -14.12 1.49
CA SER A 171 11.91 -14.01 2.65
C SER A 171 11.82 -12.71 3.43
N GLY A 172 10.87 -11.83 3.09
CA GLY A 172 10.71 -10.54 3.72
C GLY A 172 10.01 -10.59 5.09
N PHE A 173 9.80 -9.40 5.66
CA PHE A 173 8.99 -9.20 6.86
C PHE A 173 7.57 -9.75 6.69
N ALA A 174 6.98 -9.55 5.51
CA ALA A 174 5.71 -10.18 5.16
C ALA A 174 5.62 -10.42 3.65
N THR A 175 4.88 -11.47 3.29
CA THR A 175 4.49 -11.79 1.91
C THR A 175 2.99 -11.95 1.85
N VAL A 176 2.36 -11.34 0.86
CA VAL A 176 0.90 -11.35 0.66
C VAL A 176 0.62 -11.86 -0.74
N PHE A 177 -0.39 -12.70 -0.88
CA PHE A 177 -0.93 -13.13 -2.15
C PHE A 177 -2.46 -13.08 -2.11
N ALA A 178 -3.08 -12.66 -3.20
CA ALA A 178 -4.52 -12.75 -3.41
C ALA A 178 -4.82 -13.22 -4.84
N SER A 179 -5.69 -14.21 -4.95
CA SER A 179 -6.17 -14.70 -6.24
C SER A 179 -7.24 -13.77 -6.83
N GLY A 180 -7.40 -13.78 -8.15
CA GLY A 180 -8.48 -13.02 -8.81
C GLY A 180 -9.87 -13.49 -8.41
N SER A 181 -10.04 -14.79 -8.11
CA SER A 181 -11.29 -15.32 -7.56
C SER A 181 -11.59 -14.78 -6.17
N GLY A 182 -10.55 -14.56 -5.33
CA GLY A 182 -10.68 -13.90 -4.04
C GLY A 182 -11.17 -12.47 -4.19
N ALA A 183 -10.68 -11.74 -5.18
CA ALA A 183 -11.11 -10.38 -5.45
C ALA A 183 -12.62 -10.26 -5.72
N ALA A 184 -13.25 -11.28 -6.33
CA ALA A 184 -14.69 -11.29 -6.59
C ALA A 184 -15.55 -11.44 -5.32
N GLN A 185 -14.97 -11.97 -4.23
CA GLN A 185 -15.63 -12.17 -2.95
C GLN A 185 -15.44 -11.02 -1.95
N LEU A 186 -14.67 -9.99 -2.34
CA LEU A 186 -14.45 -8.81 -1.52
C LEU A 186 -15.76 -8.02 -1.28
N PRO A 187 -15.84 -7.22 -0.18
CA PRO A 187 -16.90 -6.25 -0.01
C PRO A 187 -17.04 -5.32 -1.23
N ALA A 188 -18.27 -4.88 -1.53
CA ALA A 188 -18.61 -4.18 -2.78
C ALA A 188 -17.67 -3.02 -3.15
N LYS A 189 -17.25 -2.19 -2.17
CA LYS A 189 -16.31 -1.09 -2.42
C LYS A 189 -14.93 -1.57 -2.85
N LEU A 190 -14.39 -2.59 -2.19
CA LEU A 190 -13.08 -3.15 -2.51
C LEU A 190 -13.10 -3.86 -3.86
N ARG A 191 -14.15 -4.62 -4.13
CA ARG A 191 -14.39 -5.26 -5.42
C ARG A 191 -14.45 -4.23 -6.57
N ALA A 192 -15.09 -3.08 -6.32
CA ALA A 192 -15.13 -1.98 -7.29
C ALA A 192 -13.73 -1.38 -7.55
N LEU A 193 -12.89 -1.22 -6.52
CA LEU A 193 -11.50 -0.78 -6.68
C LEU A 193 -10.68 -1.78 -7.51
N VAL A 194 -10.84 -3.08 -7.26
CA VAL A 194 -10.19 -4.14 -8.05
C VAL A 194 -10.60 -4.07 -9.52
N ARG A 195 -11.90 -3.82 -9.81
CA ARG A 195 -12.38 -3.64 -11.20
C ARG A 195 -11.78 -2.40 -11.86
N VAL A 196 -11.65 -1.29 -11.13
CA VAL A 196 -10.97 -0.07 -11.61
C VAL A 196 -9.50 -0.35 -11.94
N ALA A 197 -8.84 -1.21 -11.16
CA ALA A 197 -7.48 -1.66 -11.42
C ALA A 197 -7.38 -2.67 -12.59
N GLY A 198 -8.50 -3.12 -13.16
CA GLY A 198 -8.55 -4.01 -14.33
C GLY A 198 -8.71 -5.49 -14.00
N SER A 199 -9.22 -5.84 -12.83
CA SER A 199 -9.52 -7.22 -12.41
C SER A 199 -8.31 -8.17 -12.60
N PRO A 200 -7.23 -7.96 -11.86
CA PRO A 200 -6.03 -8.77 -12.01
C PRO A 200 -6.32 -10.26 -11.71
N ARG A 201 -5.60 -11.15 -12.38
CA ARG A 201 -5.66 -12.59 -12.15
C ARG A 201 -5.12 -12.96 -10.77
N TRP A 202 -4.08 -12.24 -10.34
CA TRP A 202 -3.57 -12.29 -8.98
C TRP A 202 -2.89 -10.96 -8.63
N VAL A 203 -2.77 -10.71 -7.33
CA VAL A 203 -1.97 -9.64 -6.74
C VAL A 203 -1.06 -10.26 -5.68
N ALA A 204 0.20 -9.83 -5.65
CA ALA A 204 1.12 -10.20 -4.58
C ALA A 204 1.93 -9.00 -4.12
N ALA A 205 2.39 -9.05 -2.87
CA ALA A 205 3.31 -8.04 -2.34
C ALA A 205 4.31 -8.69 -1.38
N GLY A 206 5.57 -8.29 -1.51
CA GLY A 206 6.64 -8.56 -0.56
C GLY A 206 6.92 -7.31 0.26
N ILE A 207 7.08 -7.44 1.56
CA ILE A 207 7.43 -6.36 2.49
C ILE A 207 8.75 -6.71 3.15
N THR A 208 9.72 -5.83 3.06
CA THR A 208 10.98 -5.94 3.79
C THR A 208 11.17 -4.72 4.68
N VAL A 209 11.78 -4.94 5.84
CA VAL A 209 12.08 -3.90 6.81
C VAL A 209 13.50 -4.11 7.30
N ASP A 210 14.33 -3.12 7.10
CA ASP A 210 15.69 -3.08 7.63
C ASP A 210 15.96 -1.74 8.34
N LYS A 211 17.17 -1.58 8.90
CA LYS A 211 17.54 -0.35 9.64
C LYS A 211 17.50 0.91 8.79
N SER A 212 17.61 0.78 7.48
CA SER A 212 17.73 1.91 6.54
C SER A 212 16.43 2.23 5.83
N ALA A 213 15.52 1.25 5.71
CA ALA A 213 14.30 1.43 4.93
C ALA A 213 13.19 0.43 5.29
N LEU A 214 11.96 0.86 5.03
CA LEU A 214 10.79 0.00 4.84
C LEU A 214 10.54 -0.14 3.35
N HIS A 215 10.29 -1.36 2.89
CA HIS A 215 10.22 -1.76 1.51
C HIS A 215 9.03 -2.67 1.21
N VAL A 216 8.22 -2.37 0.18
CA VAL A 216 7.15 -3.24 -0.36
C VAL A 216 7.27 -3.27 -1.88
N ASP A 217 7.36 -4.40 -2.51
CA ASP A 217 7.19 -4.60 -3.95
C ASP A 217 5.86 -5.29 -4.20
N ALA A 218 4.95 -4.66 -4.89
CA ALA A 218 3.64 -5.22 -5.23
C ALA A 218 3.54 -5.47 -6.73
N ARG A 219 2.98 -6.63 -7.07
CA ARG A 219 2.81 -7.10 -8.45
C ARG A 219 1.37 -7.50 -8.69
N ALA A 220 0.88 -7.29 -9.92
CA ALA A 220 -0.46 -7.72 -10.32
C ALA A 220 -0.43 -8.21 -11.76
N ALA A 221 -0.87 -9.43 -12.01
CA ALA A 221 -0.96 -10.00 -13.35
C ALA A 221 -2.34 -9.76 -13.97
N GLY A 222 -2.36 -9.37 -15.24
CA GLY A 222 -3.61 -9.10 -15.97
C GLY A 222 -4.28 -7.79 -15.61
N ALA A 223 -3.67 -6.96 -14.77
CA ALA A 223 -4.17 -5.63 -14.44
C ALA A 223 -4.09 -4.70 -15.67
N SER A 224 -5.07 -3.79 -15.77
CA SER A 224 -5.06 -2.74 -16.79
C SER A 224 -4.08 -1.64 -16.36
N THR A 225 -2.83 -1.78 -16.76
CA THR A 225 -1.78 -0.80 -16.44
C THR A 225 -1.84 0.36 -17.43
N PRO A 226 -1.82 1.63 -16.99
CA PRO A 226 -1.61 2.78 -17.85
C PRO A 226 -0.31 2.66 -18.65
N ALA A 227 -0.24 3.34 -19.78
CA ALA A 227 1.01 3.42 -20.54
C ALA A 227 2.10 4.10 -19.70
N ALA A 228 3.30 3.53 -19.73
CA ALA A 228 4.46 4.15 -19.11
C ALA A 228 4.84 5.44 -19.85
N TYR A 229 5.45 6.38 -19.15
CA TYR A 229 5.93 7.64 -19.70
C TYR A 229 7.16 8.12 -18.91
N LYS A 230 7.98 8.94 -19.57
CA LYS A 230 9.06 9.65 -18.89
C LYS A 230 8.50 10.93 -18.26
N PRO A 231 8.63 11.15 -16.93
CA PRO A 231 8.04 12.31 -16.25
C PRO A 231 8.75 13.62 -16.60
N ALA A 232 8.37 14.25 -17.70
CA ALA A 232 9.03 15.46 -18.21
C ALA A 232 8.74 16.70 -17.33
N LEU A 233 7.52 16.80 -16.78
CA LEU A 233 7.15 17.95 -15.93
C LEU A 233 7.88 18.00 -14.59
N LEU A 234 8.59 16.94 -14.18
CA LEU A 234 9.44 17.01 -12.98
C LEU A 234 10.62 17.98 -13.14
N HIS A 235 11.02 18.28 -14.37
CA HIS A 235 12.03 19.32 -14.65
C HIS A 235 11.53 20.75 -14.36
N ASP A 236 10.20 20.96 -14.39
CA ASP A 236 9.58 22.25 -14.07
C ASP A 236 9.31 22.41 -12.57
N VAL A 237 9.34 21.32 -11.81
CA VAL A 237 9.17 21.37 -10.35
C VAL A 237 10.40 22.04 -9.73
N PRO A 238 10.24 23.11 -8.95
CA PRO A 238 11.37 23.81 -8.35
C PRO A 238 12.16 22.93 -7.39
N SER A 239 13.47 23.19 -7.30
CA SER A 239 14.34 22.64 -6.27
C SER A 239 13.78 22.91 -4.88
N GLY A 240 13.97 21.94 -3.98
CA GLY A 240 13.45 22.00 -2.62
C GLY A 240 11.97 21.66 -2.45
N ALA A 241 11.31 21.09 -3.45
CA ALA A 241 9.97 20.54 -3.30
C ALA A 241 9.99 19.44 -2.21
N ILE A 242 8.96 19.50 -1.34
CA ILE A 242 8.81 18.55 -0.22
C ILE A 242 7.87 17.39 -0.58
N LEU A 243 7.08 17.56 -1.62
CA LEU A 243 6.22 16.55 -2.23
C LEU A 243 6.20 16.79 -3.73
N ALA A 244 6.26 15.75 -4.52
CA ALA A 244 5.97 15.78 -5.95
C ALA A 244 5.26 14.49 -6.35
N VAL A 245 4.15 14.60 -7.09
CA VAL A 245 3.41 13.46 -7.64
C VAL A 245 3.23 13.71 -9.13
N SER A 246 3.92 12.93 -9.95
CA SER A 246 3.78 12.94 -11.41
C SER A 246 2.83 11.84 -11.86
N PHE A 247 1.94 12.17 -12.77
CA PHE A 247 0.93 11.28 -13.32
C PHE A 247 0.62 11.63 -14.77
N LYS A 248 0.01 10.69 -15.50
CA LYS A 248 -0.43 10.91 -16.88
C LYS A 248 -1.85 10.39 -17.08
N ASN A 249 -2.63 11.11 -17.89
CA ASN A 249 -4.00 10.71 -18.28
C ASN A 249 -4.93 10.42 -17.08
N VAL A 250 -4.93 11.30 -16.05
CA VAL A 250 -5.80 11.17 -14.87
C VAL A 250 -7.28 11.07 -15.24
N ASN A 251 -7.68 11.66 -16.38
CA ASN A 251 -9.03 11.57 -16.94
C ASN A 251 -9.48 10.11 -17.18
N GLN A 252 -8.57 9.22 -17.63
CA GLN A 252 -8.88 7.81 -17.85
C GLN A 252 -9.16 7.08 -16.52
N LEU A 253 -8.35 7.35 -15.51
CA LEU A 253 -8.58 6.79 -14.16
C LEU A 253 -9.93 7.26 -13.59
N LEU A 254 -10.22 8.57 -13.70
CA LEU A 254 -11.49 9.14 -13.24
C LEU A 254 -12.68 8.55 -14.00
N ALA A 255 -12.56 8.34 -15.31
CA ALA A 255 -13.59 7.71 -16.10
C ALA A 255 -13.90 6.29 -15.63
N ARG A 256 -12.86 5.48 -15.32
CA ARG A 256 -13.03 4.13 -14.77
C ARG A 256 -13.70 4.15 -13.39
N ILE A 257 -13.27 5.03 -12.48
CA ILE A 257 -13.88 5.16 -11.14
C ILE A 257 -15.35 5.56 -11.27
N GLN A 258 -15.69 6.42 -12.20
CA GLN A 258 -17.07 6.88 -12.41
C GLN A 258 -17.95 5.84 -13.10
N ALA A 259 -17.38 4.94 -13.89
CA ALA A 259 -18.08 3.80 -14.46
C ALA A 259 -18.52 2.81 -13.36
N GLU A 260 -17.88 2.84 -12.17
CA GLU A 260 -18.22 1.99 -11.03
C GLU A 260 -19.27 2.66 -10.12
N PRO A 261 -20.51 2.17 -10.09
CA PRO A 261 -21.60 2.80 -9.32
C PRO A 261 -21.29 2.95 -7.83
N THR A 262 -20.62 1.94 -7.26
CA THR A 262 -20.24 1.89 -5.84
C THR A 262 -19.21 2.97 -5.45
N LEU A 263 -18.35 3.38 -6.39
CA LEU A 263 -17.30 4.38 -6.14
C LEU A 263 -17.75 5.78 -6.57
N ARG A 264 -18.69 5.90 -7.50
CA ARG A 264 -19.15 7.18 -8.05
C ARG A 264 -19.59 8.16 -6.95
N ALA A 265 -20.34 7.68 -5.96
CA ALA A 265 -20.82 8.48 -4.85
C ALA A 265 -19.71 8.95 -3.90
N SER A 266 -18.55 8.28 -3.93
CA SER A 266 -17.39 8.61 -3.10
C SER A 266 -16.46 9.63 -3.75
N ILE A 267 -16.67 9.97 -5.04
CA ILE A 267 -15.86 10.96 -5.73
C ILE A 267 -16.36 12.36 -5.35
N PRO A 268 -15.52 13.19 -4.72
CA PRO A 268 -15.88 14.57 -4.48
C PRO A 268 -16.24 15.28 -5.78
N PRO A 269 -17.35 16.06 -5.84
CA PRO A 269 -17.81 16.71 -7.07
C PRO A 269 -16.78 17.61 -7.75
N PHE A 270 -15.81 18.14 -6.98
CA PHE A 270 -14.77 19.00 -7.52
C PHE A 270 -13.79 18.23 -8.43
N LEU A 271 -13.57 16.94 -8.22
CA LEU A 271 -12.69 16.12 -9.08
C LEU A 271 -13.25 15.92 -10.49
N ASN A 272 -14.55 16.21 -10.71
CA ASN A 272 -15.11 16.17 -12.05
C ASN A 272 -14.43 17.18 -13.00
N GLY A 273 -13.86 18.27 -12.47
CA GLY A 273 -13.08 19.23 -13.25
C GLY A 273 -11.76 18.65 -13.81
N LEU A 274 -11.26 17.55 -13.24
CA LEU A 274 -10.04 16.91 -13.74
C LEU A 274 -10.27 16.00 -14.95
N ARG A 275 -11.52 15.80 -15.40
CA ARG A 275 -11.84 14.97 -16.58
C ARG A 275 -11.26 15.49 -17.89
N SER A 276 -11.09 16.78 -18.01
CA SER A 276 -10.48 17.43 -19.19
C SER A 276 -8.96 17.44 -19.13
N LEU A 277 -8.36 16.98 -18.02
CA LEU A 277 -6.93 16.93 -17.85
C LEU A 277 -6.38 15.63 -18.44
N GLY A 278 -6.27 15.58 -19.76
CA GLY A 278 -5.46 14.60 -20.48
C GLY A 278 -4.01 15.07 -20.55
N GLY A 279 -3.09 14.13 -20.72
CA GLY A 279 -1.66 14.43 -20.80
C GLY A 279 -0.94 14.22 -19.46
N GLU A 280 0.25 14.79 -19.37
CA GLU A 280 1.07 14.72 -18.16
C GLU A 280 0.66 15.78 -17.16
N GLY A 281 0.70 15.45 -15.87
CA GLY A 281 0.49 16.39 -14.79
C GLY A 281 1.48 16.14 -13.65
N VAL A 282 1.81 17.19 -12.90
CA VAL A 282 2.56 17.12 -11.67
C VAL A 282 1.90 17.98 -10.59
N LEU A 283 1.64 17.36 -9.44
CA LEU A 283 1.27 18.05 -8.21
C LEU A 283 2.50 18.17 -7.33
N TYR A 284 2.84 19.36 -6.88
CA TYR A 284 3.97 19.53 -5.99
C TYR A 284 3.69 20.52 -4.84
N LEU A 285 4.46 20.38 -3.78
CA LEU A 285 4.40 21.17 -2.57
C LEU A 285 5.77 21.81 -2.32
N LEU A 286 5.79 23.10 -2.14
CA LEU A 286 7.00 23.85 -1.72
C LEU A 286 6.82 24.40 -0.31
N PRO A 287 7.92 24.61 0.44
CA PRO A 287 7.86 25.35 1.69
C PRO A 287 7.31 26.75 1.44
N GLY A 288 6.47 27.23 2.34
CA GLY A 288 5.98 28.62 2.36
C GLY A 288 6.16 29.20 3.76
N THR A 289 6.06 30.52 3.89
CA THR A 289 6.25 31.22 5.17
C THR A 289 5.10 30.98 6.15
N LEU A 290 3.85 30.95 5.69
CA LEU A 290 2.63 30.73 6.49
C LEU A 290 1.93 29.44 6.07
N LEU A 291 1.77 29.25 4.79
CA LEU A 291 1.17 28.04 4.21
C LEU A 291 2.08 27.50 3.14
N PRO A 292 2.12 26.17 2.94
CA PRO A 292 2.86 25.59 1.84
C PRO A 292 2.32 26.10 0.50
N VAL A 293 3.20 26.24 -0.48
CA VAL A 293 2.81 26.52 -1.85
C VAL A 293 2.43 25.20 -2.50
N ILE A 294 1.17 25.09 -2.89
CA ILE A 294 0.61 23.94 -3.61
C ILE A 294 0.47 24.32 -5.07
N THR A 295 1.03 23.54 -5.97
CA THR A 295 0.88 23.75 -7.41
C THR A 295 0.53 22.44 -8.08
N LEU A 296 -0.50 22.48 -8.92
CA LEU A 296 -0.82 21.47 -9.92
C LEU A 296 -0.49 22.05 -11.29
N GLU A 297 0.47 21.48 -11.97
CA GLU A 297 0.82 21.80 -13.35
C GLU A 297 0.37 20.67 -14.26
N VAL A 298 -0.26 21.00 -15.38
CA VAL A 298 -0.75 20.03 -16.37
C VAL A 298 -0.34 20.48 -17.75
N GLN A 299 0.28 19.59 -18.51
CA GLN A 299 0.50 19.74 -19.94
C GLN A 299 -0.70 19.16 -20.69
N SER A 300 -1.42 19.99 -21.42
CA SER A 300 -2.67 19.61 -22.08
C SER A 300 -2.61 19.89 -23.59
N THR A 301 -3.24 19.02 -24.38
CA THR A 301 -3.48 19.26 -25.80
C THR A 301 -4.53 20.36 -26.04
N ASP A 302 -5.41 20.60 -25.06
CA ASP A 302 -6.35 21.72 -25.03
C ASP A 302 -6.15 22.52 -23.73
N PRO A 303 -5.19 23.45 -23.70
CA PRO A 303 -4.88 24.24 -22.50
C PRO A 303 -6.01 25.23 -22.15
N ALA A 304 -6.88 25.59 -23.11
CA ALA A 304 -8.03 26.45 -22.82
C ALA A 304 -9.11 25.72 -22.02
N ALA A 305 -9.47 24.51 -22.44
CA ALA A 305 -10.42 23.66 -21.69
C ALA A 305 -9.85 23.27 -20.31
N ALA A 306 -8.55 22.93 -20.24
CA ALA A 306 -7.87 22.66 -18.97
C ALA A 306 -7.93 23.86 -18.02
N ALA A 307 -7.66 25.06 -18.50
CA ALA A 307 -7.74 26.29 -17.69
C ALA A 307 -9.17 26.58 -17.18
N ILE A 308 -10.20 26.34 -17.98
CA ILE A 308 -11.61 26.48 -17.56
C ILE A 308 -11.89 25.52 -16.41
N SER A 309 -11.49 24.25 -16.56
CA SER A 309 -11.70 23.20 -15.54
C SER A 309 -10.97 23.51 -14.23
N LEU A 310 -9.71 23.97 -14.32
CA LEU A 310 -8.93 24.33 -13.14
C LEU A 310 -9.46 25.60 -12.47
N ARG A 311 -10.02 26.59 -13.22
CA ARG A 311 -10.72 27.75 -12.61
C ARG A 311 -11.98 27.32 -11.85
N ALA A 312 -12.74 26.37 -12.38
CA ALA A 312 -13.90 25.83 -11.66
C ALA A 312 -13.47 25.10 -10.37
N LEU A 313 -12.33 24.43 -10.36
CA LEU A 313 -11.74 23.81 -9.18
C LEU A 313 -11.29 24.90 -8.19
N ALA A 314 -10.57 25.93 -8.64
CA ALA A 314 -10.12 27.04 -7.82
C ALA A 314 -11.30 27.75 -7.13
N ALA A 315 -12.38 28.02 -7.86
CA ALA A 315 -13.57 28.66 -7.32
C ALA A 315 -14.22 27.85 -6.18
N LYS A 316 -14.22 26.51 -6.27
CA LYS A 316 -14.73 25.65 -5.19
C LYS A 316 -13.81 25.62 -3.97
N ALA A 317 -12.52 25.71 -4.17
CA ALA A 317 -11.52 25.72 -3.10
C ALA A 317 -11.33 27.10 -2.45
N ALA A 318 -11.82 28.18 -3.06
CA ALA A 318 -11.52 29.58 -2.68
C ALA A 318 -11.83 29.93 -1.22
N LYS A 319 -12.80 29.23 -0.59
CA LYS A 319 -13.15 29.42 0.84
C LYS A 319 -12.08 28.93 1.80
N VAL A 320 -11.23 27.97 1.36
CA VAL A 320 -10.23 27.33 2.20
C VAL A 320 -8.81 27.76 1.77
N LEU A 321 -8.60 27.83 0.46
CA LEU A 321 -7.30 28.13 -0.14
C LEU A 321 -7.51 29.00 -1.40
N PRO A 322 -6.99 30.22 -1.45
CA PRO A 322 -7.06 31.06 -2.63
C PRO A 322 -6.14 30.50 -3.72
N LEU A 323 -6.73 29.88 -4.72
CA LEU A 323 -6.01 29.32 -5.86
C LEU A 323 -6.22 30.20 -7.09
N ARG A 324 -5.17 30.37 -7.90
CA ARG A 324 -5.22 31.05 -9.20
C ARG A 324 -4.81 30.09 -10.32
N VAL A 325 -5.24 30.39 -11.53
CA VAL A 325 -4.93 29.63 -12.73
C VAL A 325 -4.12 30.48 -13.68
N GLU A 326 -2.95 29.97 -14.06
CA GLU A 326 -2.06 30.58 -15.05
C GLU A 326 -1.94 29.65 -16.26
N ARG A 327 -1.66 30.24 -17.44
CA ARG A 327 -1.43 29.47 -18.67
C ARG A 327 -0.13 29.92 -19.34
N HIS A 328 0.73 28.96 -19.61
CA HIS A 328 2.02 29.16 -20.27
C HIS A 328 2.13 28.20 -21.46
N GLY A 329 1.75 28.67 -22.65
CA GLY A 329 1.71 27.81 -23.84
C GLY A 329 0.71 26.67 -23.69
N ASN A 330 1.19 25.42 -23.75
CA ASN A 330 0.41 24.19 -23.57
C ASN A 330 0.33 23.72 -22.10
N LYS A 331 0.94 24.46 -21.16
CA LYS A 331 0.91 24.17 -19.73
C LYS A 331 -0.11 25.07 -19.02
N VAL A 332 -0.83 24.50 -18.06
CA VAL A 332 -1.77 25.20 -17.19
C VAL A 332 -1.44 24.89 -15.74
N LEU A 333 -1.27 25.93 -14.96
CA LEU A 333 -0.94 25.84 -13.53
C LEU A 333 -2.13 26.26 -12.70
N LEU A 334 -2.39 25.52 -11.61
CA LEU A 334 -3.28 25.88 -10.52
C LEU A 334 -2.44 26.02 -9.26
N THR A 335 -2.33 27.21 -8.67
CA THR A 335 -1.41 27.47 -7.58
C THR A 335 -1.94 28.50 -6.58
N ASN A 336 -1.49 28.41 -5.32
CA ASN A 336 -1.67 29.45 -4.31
C ASN A 336 -0.42 30.35 -4.12
N ALA A 337 0.61 30.18 -4.96
CA ALA A 337 1.78 31.07 -4.94
C ALA A 337 1.35 32.52 -5.22
N ALA A 338 2.01 33.52 -4.66
CA ALA A 338 1.77 34.93 -4.98
C ALA A 338 2.10 35.24 -6.45
N ALA A 339 1.38 36.19 -7.05
CA ALA A 339 1.65 36.60 -8.44
C ALA A 339 3.08 37.14 -8.57
N GLY A 340 3.80 36.70 -9.63
CA GLY A 340 5.15 37.14 -9.92
C GLY A 340 6.24 36.53 -9.02
N VAL A 341 5.87 35.68 -8.06
CA VAL A 341 6.85 34.92 -7.26
C VAL A 341 7.23 33.68 -8.06
N SER A 342 8.44 33.71 -8.63
CA SER A 342 9.03 32.53 -9.26
C SER A 342 9.27 31.47 -8.16
N PRO A 343 8.73 30.26 -8.29
CA PRO A 343 8.87 29.22 -7.27
C PRO A 343 10.29 28.64 -7.30
N GLY A 344 11.25 29.31 -6.65
CA GLY A 344 12.60 28.79 -6.45
C GLY A 344 13.53 28.84 -7.68
N ARG A 345 14.82 28.61 -7.44
CA ARG A 345 15.85 28.42 -8.49
C ARG A 345 16.22 26.95 -8.58
N GLY A 346 16.45 26.43 -9.77
CA GLY A 346 16.79 25.03 -10.00
C GLY A 346 15.57 24.12 -10.19
N SER A 347 15.83 22.84 -10.43
CA SER A 347 14.83 21.82 -10.69
C SER A 347 14.93 20.69 -9.64
N LEU A 348 13.79 20.11 -9.28
CA LEU A 348 13.73 18.94 -8.40
C LEU A 348 14.60 17.78 -8.90
N VAL A 349 14.64 17.59 -10.23
CA VAL A 349 15.45 16.51 -10.81
C VAL A 349 16.95 16.70 -10.62
N ASP A 350 17.37 17.91 -10.24
CA ASP A 350 18.77 18.23 -9.92
C ASP A 350 19.07 18.11 -8.43
N ASP A 351 18.04 18.04 -7.57
CA ASP A 351 18.20 17.91 -6.12
C ASP A 351 18.79 16.56 -5.74
N GLN A 352 19.87 16.60 -4.95
CA GLN A 352 20.55 15.39 -4.52
C GLN A 352 19.64 14.46 -3.69
N PRO A 353 18.85 14.94 -2.71
CA PRO A 353 17.92 14.09 -1.97
C PRO A 353 16.89 13.35 -2.85
N PHE A 354 16.44 14.00 -3.93
CA PHE A 354 15.53 13.38 -4.89
C PHE A 354 16.24 12.31 -5.72
N LYS A 355 17.45 12.60 -6.24
CA LYS A 355 18.26 11.63 -7.00
C LYS A 355 18.61 10.41 -6.15
N ASP A 356 19.05 10.62 -4.92
CA ASP A 356 19.41 9.55 -4.00
C ASP A 356 18.19 8.66 -3.67
N ALA A 357 17.02 9.29 -3.50
CA ALA A 357 15.80 8.58 -3.21
C ALA A 357 15.32 7.72 -4.40
N LEU A 358 15.41 8.25 -5.66
CA LEU A 358 15.12 7.49 -6.87
C LEU A 358 16.09 6.33 -7.07
N ALA A 359 17.39 6.59 -6.91
CA ALA A 359 18.43 5.56 -7.03
C ALA A 359 18.27 4.47 -5.97
N ALA A 360 17.97 4.85 -4.71
CA ALA A 360 17.73 3.89 -3.64
C ALA A 360 16.49 3.02 -3.89
N ALA A 361 15.48 3.53 -4.59
CA ALA A 361 14.27 2.81 -4.96
C ALA A 361 14.40 2.07 -6.30
N ASP A 362 15.54 2.11 -6.97
CA ASP A 362 15.73 1.53 -8.32
C ASP A 362 14.60 1.95 -9.29
N ALA A 363 14.22 3.24 -9.23
CA ALA A 363 13.13 3.77 -10.00
C ALA A 363 13.50 3.85 -11.50
N PRO A 364 12.69 3.25 -12.40
CA PRO A 364 12.99 3.29 -13.83
C PRO A 364 12.72 4.68 -14.42
N ASP A 365 13.35 4.98 -15.57
CA ASP A 365 13.13 6.23 -16.29
C ASP A 365 11.68 6.38 -16.77
N GLU A 366 11.01 5.27 -17.09
CA GLU A 366 9.62 5.25 -17.52
C GLU A 366 8.72 4.64 -16.45
N VAL A 367 7.74 5.42 -16.01
CA VAL A 367 6.80 5.07 -14.96
C VAL A 367 5.36 5.26 -15.42
N THR A 368 4.41 4.65 -14.74
CA THR A 368 2.98 4.94 -14.95
C THR A 368 2.49 6.07 -14.05
N TRP A 369 3.18 6.30 -12.96
CA TRP A 369 3.11 7.43 -12.03
C TRP A 369 4.35 7.41 -11.13
N LEU A 370 4.70 8.55 -10.54
CA LEU A 370 5.80 8.70 -9.59
C LEU A 370 5.37 9.63 -8.46
N ALA A 371 5.69 9.26 -7.22
CA ALA A 371 5.54 10.11 -6.05
C ALA A 371 6.86 10.20 -5.29
N TYR A 372 7.17 11.39 -4.80
CA TYR A 372 8.29 11.69 -3.92
C TYR A 372 7.80 12.53 -2.74
N ALA A 373 8.28 12.26 -1.55
CA ALA A 373 8.06 13.10 -0.39
C ALA A 373 9.27 13.12 0.54
N ASP A 374 9.66 14.29 0.99
CA ASP A 374 10.54 14.50 2.14
C ASP A 374 9.65 14.51 3.40
N ILE A 375 9.62 13.38 4.11
CA ILE A 375 8.70 13.18 5.24
C ILE A 375 9.02 14.12 6.40
N GLN A 376 10.30 14.42 6.64
CA GLN A 376 10.69 15.32 7.72
C GLN A 376 10.14 16.74 7.52
N ARG A 377 10.23 17.23 6.29
CA ARG A 377 9.75 18.56 5.94
C ARG A 377 8.22 18.59 5.77
N LEU A 378 7.61 17.45 5.44
CA LEU A 378 6.17 17.30 5.28
C LEU A 378 5.44 17.16 6.63
N ALA A 379 6.04 16.47 7.61
CA ALA A 379 5.41 16.14 8.90
C ALA A 379 4.88 17.38 9.67
N PRO A 380 5.63 18.48 9.83
CA PRO A 380 5.13 19.68 10.52
C PRO A 380 3.91 20.30 9.82
N ILE A 381 3.87 20.24 8.50
CA ILE A 381 2.76 20.76 7.69
C ILE A 381 1.49 19.94 7.95
N LEU A 382 1.63 18.61 7.95
CA LEU A 382 0.50 17.72 8.24
C LEU A 382 -0.02 17.91 9.67
N GLN A 383 0.86 18.09 10.65
CA GLN A 383 0.48 18.38 12.03
C GLN A 383 -0.26 19.72 12.16
N ALA A 384 0.24 20.76 11.49
CA ALA A 384 -0.42 22.07 11.46
C ALA A 384 -1.83 22.00 10.83
N LEU A 385 -1.97 21.29 9.71
CA LEU A 385 -3.27 21.10 9.05
C LEU A 385 -4.24 20.28 9.92
N ALA A 386 -3.77 19.25 10.61
CA ALA A 386 -4.60 18.45 11.51
C ALA A 386 -5.12 19.29 12.70
N SER A 387 -4.31 20.20 13.25
CA SER A 387 -4.73 21.10 14.33
C SER A 387 -5.79 22.10 13.89
N LEU A 388 -5.72 22.58 12.64
CA LEU A 388 -6.71 23.53 12.08
C LEU A 388 -8.09 22.88 11.84
N THR A 389 -8.13 21.58 11.56
CA THR A 389 -9.40 20.87 11.27
C THR A 389 -10.15 20.42 12.51
N GLY A 390 -9.66 20.70 13.71
CA GLY A 390 -10.28 20.32 14.99
C GLY A 390 -10.35 18.81 15.24
N LYS A 391 -9.86 17.99 14.32
CA LYS A 391 -9.82 16.51 14.43
C LYS A 391 -8.60 16.00 15.21
N GLY A 392 -7.74 16.89 15.68
CA GLY A 392 -6.50 16.56 16.39
C GLY A 392 -6.67 16.13 17.85
N GLN A 393 -7.89 16.01 18.39
CA GLN A 393 -8.10 15.62 19.79
C GLN A 393 -8.36 14.13 20.05
N SER A 394 -8.55 13.31 19.03
CA SER A 394 -8.45 11.87 19.23
C SER A 394 -6.97 11.53 19.35
N LYS A 395 -6.48 11.23 20.56
CA LYS A 395 -5.14 10.67 20.77
C LYS A 395 -5.00 9.50 19.80
N PRO A 396 -4.11 9.57 18.79
CA PRO A 396 -3.83 8.36 18.00
C PRO A 396 -3.31 7.33 18.99
N SER A 397 -3.90 6.15 19.00
CA SER A 397 -3.49 5.02 19.85
C SER A 397 -2.07 4.54 19.53
N THR A 398 -1.50 5.03 18.43
CA THR A 398 -0.12 4.75 18.00
C THR A 398 0.52 6.08 17.58
N THR A 399 1.58 6.49 18.26
CA THR A 399 2.31 7.72 17.94
C THR A 399 3.38 7.39 16.90
N LEU A 400 3.04 7.54 15.62
CA LEU A 400 4.00 7.41 14.52
C LEU A 400 5.11 8.46 14.71
N LYS A 401 6.37 8.00 14.82
CA LYS A 401 7.54 8.86 14.98
C LYS A 401 8.00 9.39 13.63
N LEU A 402 7.26 10.37 13.09
CA LEU A 402 7.51 10.92 11.75
C LEU A 402 8.93 11.49 11.59
N GLU A 403 9.57 11.92 12.68
CA GLU A 403 10.94 12.41 12.68
C GLU A 403 12.00 11.36 12.32
N LYS A 404 11.68 10.09 12.45
CA LYS A 404 12.56 8.99 12.06
C LYS A 404 12.52 8.64 10.58
N PHE A 405 11.54 9.15 9.85
CA PHE A 405 11.46 8.92 8.41
C PHE A 405 12.22 9.98 7.64
N GLY A 406 12.89 9.54 6.58
CA GLY A 406 13.58 10.40 5.62
C GLY A 406 12.72 10.70 4.41
N THR A 407 13.06 10.13 3.27
CA THR A 407 12.36 10.30 2.01
C THR A 407 11.47 9.11 1.68
N LEU A 408 10.34 9.37 1.05
CA LEU A 408 9.48 8.38 0.42
C LEU A 408 9.57 8.55 -1.09
N VAL A 409 9.86 7.48 -1.81
CA VAL A 409 9.65 7.36 -3.26
C VAL A 409 8.66 6.25 -3.52
N ALA A 410 7.72 6.48 -4.39
CA ALA A 410 6.77 5.48 -4.85
C ALA A 410 6.53 5.62 -6.35
N PHE A 411 6.43 4.51 -7.07
CA PHE A 411 6.15 4.54 -8.51
C PHE A 411 5.36 3.31 -8.96
N GLY A 412 4.63 3.51 -10.04
CA GLY A 412 4.07 2.42 -10.81
C GLY A 412 4.91 2.17 -12.06
N ALA A 413 5.12 0.92 -12.42
CA ALA A 413 5.84 0.52 -13.61
C ALA A 413 5.15 -0.69 -14.28
N ARG A 414 5.62 -1.06 -15.46
CA ARG A 414 5.19 -2.25 -16.17
C ARG A 414 6.37 -3.20 -16.34
N SER A 415 6.17 -4.46 -16.02
CA SER A 415 7.16 -5.52 -16.22
C SER A 415 6.51 -6.66 -17.00
N GLY A 416 6.73 -6.68 -18.34
CA GLY A 416 6.06 -7.63 -19.23
C GLY A 416 4.53 -7.53 -19.16
N SER A 417 3.85 -8.60 -18.74
CA SER A 417 2.40 -8.68 -18.57
C SER A 417 1.93 -8.32 -17.16
N THR A 418 2.83 -7.94 -16.26
CA THR A 418 2.51 -7.57 -14.88
C THR A 418 2.63 -6.08 -14.65
N SER A 419 1.74 -5.54 -13.81
CA SER A 419 1.89 -4.21 -13.22
C SER A 419 2.77 -4.34 -12.00
N ARG A 420 3.68 -3.41 -11.82
CA ARG A 420 4.54 -3.26 -10.64
C ARG A 420 4.18 -1.96 -9.93
N VAL A 421 4.04 -2.02 -8.64
CA VAL A 421 4.01 -0.85 -7.76
C VAL A 421 5.13 -1.03 -6.74
N GLU A 422 5.95 -0.03 -6.64
CA GLU A 422 7.08 -0.04 -5.72
C GLU A 422 7.19 1.31 -5.03
N ALA A 423 7.61 1.33 -3.76
CA ALA A 423 8.00 2.54 -3.06
C ALA A 423 8.92 2.22 -1.89
N ARG A 424 9.83 3.10 -1.56
CA ARG A 424 10.82 3.01 -0.51
C ARG A 424 10.69 4.17 0.46
N LEU A 425 10.53 3.85 1.74
CA LEU A 425 10.54 4.82 2.82
C LEU A 425 11.87 4.66 3.57
N THR A 426 12.75 5.65 3.45
CA THR A 426 14.03 5.63 4.17
C THR A 426 13.83 5.90 5.65
N ILE A 427 14.62 5.23 6.49
CA ILE A 427 14.67 5.37 7.95
C ILE A 427 16.02 6.00 8.31
N ARG A 428 16.03 6.86 9.35
CA ARG A 428 17.21 7.56 9.85
C ARG A 428 17.58 7.11 11.24
#